data_ae5f3b4332147660d963393e38a8732a
#
_entry.id   ae5f3b4332147660d963393e38a8732a
#
_cell.length_a   1.000
_cell.length_b   1.000
_cell.length_c   1.000
_cell.angle_alpha   90.00
_cell.angle_beta   90.00
_cell.angle_gamma   90.00
#
_symmetry.space_group_name_H-M   'P 1'
#
loop_
_entity.id
_entity.type
_entity.pdbx_description
1 polymer ?
#
loop_
_entity_poly.entity_id
_entity_poly.type
_entity_poly.pdbx_seq_one_letter_code
_entity_poly.pdbx_strand_id
1 'polypeptide(L)'
;LKRVGLNRDHMSRFPHEFSGGQKQRIGIARALAVEPEFVICDEPISALDVSIQAQVLNMLKELQEEMGLTYLFIAHDLSVVKYISDRVIVMYLGTMVEFADSEELYAHPLHPYTQVLLSSIPVADPRLVREKKRIMVKGEIPSPINPKDCCRFAERCPYATEECRAKLPELREVTPGHFVACHMVK
;
A
#
# COMPACT_ATOMS: atom_id res chain seq x y z
N LEU A 1 24.65 -6.08 -10.00
CA LEU A 1 23.94 -7.36 -10.15
C LEU A 1 24.07 -8.25 -8.91
N LYS A 2 25.24 -8.38 -8.29
CA LYS A 2 25.44 -9.23 -7.10
C LYS A 2 24.51 -8.87 -5.94
N ARG A 3 24.32 -7.56 -5.64
CA ARG A 3 23.43 -7.08 -4.55
C ARG A 3 21.97 -7.51 -4.73
N VAL A 4 21.53 -7.76 -5.94
CA VAL A 4 20.17 -8.23 -6.24
C VAL A 4 20.10 -9.75 -6.49
N GLY A 5 21.16 -10.51 -6.12
CA GLY A 5 21.21 -11.96 -6.25
C GLY A 5 21.34 -12.47 -7.68
N LEU A 6 21.89 -11.68 -8.58
CA LEU A 6 22.16 -12.07 -9.97
C LEU A 6 23.66 -12.29 -10.21
N ASN A 7 24.00 -13.30 -11.02
CA ASN A 7 25.35 -13.66 -11.38
C ASN A 7 25.92 -12.79 -12.53
N ARG A 8 27.26 -12.80 -12.69
CA ARG A 8 27.93 -12.10 -13.81
C ARG A 8 27.53 -12.64 -15.18
N ASP A 9 27.23 -13.92 -15.29
CA ASP A 9 26.81 -14.56 -16.55
C ASP A 9 25.48 -14.00 -17.09
N HIS A 10 24.69 -13.36 -16.21
CA HIS A 10 23.46 -12.66 -16.62
C HIS A 10 23.73 -11.37 -17.43
N MET A 11 24.96 -10.84 -17.43
CA MET A 11 25.28 -9.58 -18.14
C MET A 11 25.25 -9.72 -19.67
N SER A 12 25.45 -10.93 -20.18
CA SER A 12 25.46 -11.22 -21.63
C SER A 12 24.11 -11.68 -22.17
N ARG A 13 23.08 -11.83 -21.31
CA ARG A 13 21.76 -12.33 -21.69
C ARG A 13 20.83 -11.23 -22.18
N PHE A 14 19.96 -11.60 -23.10
CA PHE A 14 18.89 -10.73 -23.58
C PHE A 14 17.68 -10.73 -22.61
N PRO A 15 16.85 -9.64 -22.61
CA PRO A 15 15.70 -9.53 -21.69
C PRO A 15 14.70 -10.70 -21.74
N HIS A 16 14.53 -11.35 -22.90
CA HIS A 16 13.61 -12.48 -23.05
C HIS A 16 14.12 -13.79 -22.42
N GLU A 17 15.40 -13.86 -22.08
CA GLU A 17 16.03 -15.04 -21.46
C GLU A 17 15.92 -15.02 -19.92
N PHE A 18 15.27 -13.99 -19.35
CA PHE A 18 15.08 -13.85 -17.91
C PHE A 18 13.65 -14.20 -17.48
N SER A 19 13.53 -14.85 -16.31
CA SER A 19 12.24 -15.02 -15.63
C SER A 19 11.66 -13.67 -15.15
N GLY A 20 10.37 -13.64 -14.80
CA GLY A 20 9.73 -12.44 -14.25
C GLY A 20 10.45 -11.89 -13.02
N GLY A 21 10.79 -12.74 -12.07
CA GLY A 21 11.54 -12.33 -10.86
C GLY A 21 12.97 -11.83 -11.17
N GLN A 22 13.65 -12.42 -12.16
CA GLN A 22 14.96 -11.93 -12.58
C GLN A 22 14.86 -10.55 -13.27
N LYS A 23 13.85 -10.34 -14.11
CA LYS A 23 13.57 -9.02 -14.71
C LYS A 23 13.33 -7.95 -13.65
N GLN A 24 12.57 -8.30 -12.60
CA GLN A 24 12.32 -7.40 -11.48
C GLN A 24 13.61 -7.04 -10.73
N ARG A 25 14.46 -8.03 -10.43
CA ARG A 25 15.78 -7.82 -9.81
C ARG A 25 16.70 -6.94 -10.67
N ILE A 26 16.63 -7.07 -11.99
CA ILE A 26 17.36 -6.19 -12.93
C ILE A 26 16.81 -4.75 -12.85
N GLY A 27 15.49 -4.59 -12.80
CA GLY A 27 14.85 -3.27 -12.63
C GLY A 27 15.28 -2.58 -11.34
N ILE A 28 15.32 -3.32 -10.22
CA ILE A 28 15.81 -2.82 -8.93
C ILE A 28 17.31 -2.46 -9.02
N ALA A 29 18.14 -3.34 -9.61
CA ALA A 29 19.56 -3.06 -9.79
C ALA A 29 19.82 -1.80 -10.62
N ARG A 30 18.98 -1.56 -11.64
CA ARG A 30 19.03 -0.35 -12.47
C ARG A 30 18.69 0.91 -11.67
N ALA A 31 17.65 0.86 -10.82
CA ALA A 31 17.27 1.98 -9.97
C ALA A 31 18.37 2.34 -8.96
N LEU A 32 19.07 1.32 -8.43
CA LEU A 32 20.15 1.49 -7.45
C LEU A 32 21.51 1.86 -8.07
N ALA A 33 21.65 1.81 -9.39
CA ALA A 33 22.93 2.08 -10.05
C ALA A 33 23.42 3.53 -9.93
N VAL A 34 22.51 4.46 -9.62
CA VAL A 34 22.80 5.89 -9.41
C VAL A 34 23.00 6.23 -7.92
N GLU A 35 23.07 5.23 -7.05
CA GLU A 35 23.23 5.36 -5.58
C GLU A 35 22.22 6.35 -4.95
N PRO A 36 20.91 6.13 -5.14
CA PRO A 36 19.89 7.05 -4.64
C PRO A 36 19.75 6.97 -3.11
N GLU A 37 19.27 8.03 -2.49
CA GLU A 37 18.81 8.05 -1.09
C GLU A 37 17.31 7.69 -0.97
N PHE A 38 16.54 7.93 -2.05
CA PHE A 38 15.10 7.71 -2.11
C PHE A 38 14.70 6.96 -3.38
N VAL A 39 13.87 5.92 -3.23
CA VAL A 39 13.39 5.07 -4.33
C VAL A 39 11.88 4.96 -4.30
N ILE A 40 11.23 5.18 -5.44
CA ILE A 40 9.80 4.92 -5.63
C ILE A 40 9.64 3.49 -6.16
N CYS A 41 8.97 2.66 -5.40
CA CYS A 41 8.61 1.29 -5.75
C CYS A 41 7.12 1.25 -6.14
N ASP A 42 6.82 1.42 -7.42
CA ASP A 42 5.46 1.39 -7.94
C ASP A 42 5.08 -0.04 -8.35
N GLU A 43 4.23 -0.67 -7.54
CA GLU A 43 3.78 -2.06 -7.66
C GLU A 43 4.91 -3.08 -7.97
N PRO A 44 6.02 -3.08 -7.22
CA PRO A 44 7.23 -3.78 -7.62
C PRO A 44 7.12 -5.30 -7.61
N ILE A 45 6.01 -5.86 -7.13
CA ILE A 45 5.80 -7.31 -6.99
C ILE A 45 4.49 -7.81 -7.60
N SER A 46 3.66 -6.94 -8.19
CA SER A 46 2.29 -7.26 -8.64
C SER A 46 2.22 -8.37 -9.69
N ALA A 47 3.25 -8.48 -10.54
CA ALA A 47 3.32 -9.47 -11.62
C ALA A 47 4.08 -10.76 -11.26
N LEU A 48 4.41 -10.96 -9.98
CA LEU A 48 5.19 -12.09 -9.50
C LEU A 48 4.33 -13.10 -8.73
N ASP A 49 4.71 -14.37 -8.77
CA ASP A 49 4.13 -15.38 -7.88
C ASP A 49 4.55 -15.17 -6.40
N VAL A 50 3.75 -15.71 -5.47
CA VAL A 50 3.88 -15.44 -4.02
C VAL A 50 5.26 -15.77 -3.48
N SER A 51 5.91 -16.83 -3.95
CA SER A 51 7.23 -17.25 -3.47
C SER A 51 8.32 -16.27 -3.90
N ILE A 52 8.23 -15.76 -5.12
CA ILE A 52 9.16 -14.76 -5.67
C ILE A 52 8.89 -13.39 -5.06
N GLN A 53 7.61 -13.03 -4.80
CA GLN A 53 7.27 -11.79 -4.07
C GLN A 53 7.99 -11.73 -2.73
N ALA A 54 7.92 -12.80 -1.92
CA ALA A 54 8.59 -12.86 -0.61
C ALA A 54 10.12 -12.65 -0.73
N GLN A 55 10.75 -13.27 -1.74
CA GLN A 55 12.19 -13.11 -1.97
C GLN A 55 12.56 -11.66 -2.36
N VAL A 56 11.75 -11.01 -3.20
CA VAL A 56 11.98 -9.61 -3.61
C VAL A 56 11.77 -8.66 -2.44
N LEU A 57 10.76 -8.89 -1.60
CA LEU A 57 10.51 -8.07 -0.41
C LEU A 57 11.65 -8.15 0.60
N ASN A 58 12.13 -9.37 0.89
CA ASN A 58 13.28 -9.55 1.79
C ASN A 58 14.52 -8.86 1.24
N MET A 59 14.80 -9.03 -0.05
CA MET A 59 15.91 -8.34 -0.71
C MET A 59 15.79 -6.80 -0.63
N LEU A 60 14.57 -6.23 -0.80
CA LEU A 60 14.36 -4.78 -0.66
C LEU A 60 14.63 -4.31 0.78
N LYS A 61 14.24 -5.09 1.80
CA LYS A 61 14.57 -4.78 3.20
C LYS A 61 16.07 -4.82 3.47
N GLU A 62 16.74 -5.87 3.01
CA GLU A 62 18.19 -5.99 3.13
C GLU A 62 18.92 -4.80 2.47
N LEU A 63 18.49 -4.41 1.26
CA LEU A 63 19.04 -3.25 0.56
C LEU A 63 18.74 -1.92 1.28
N GLN A 64 17.57 -1.80 1.90
CA GLN A 64 17.21 -0.63 2.71
C GLN A 64 18.16 -0.47 3.91
N GLU A 65 18.41 -1.55 4.63
CA GLU A 65 19.31 -1.58 5.80
C GLU A 65 20.77 -1.34 5.39
N GLU A 66 21.25 -2.02 4.34
CA GLU A 66 22.65 -1.93 3.88
C GLU A 66 23.01 -0.56 3.31
N MET A 67 22.06 0.09 2.62
CA MET A 67 22.31 1.32 1.88
C MET A 67 21.67 2.57 2.51
N GLY A 68 20.89 2.41 3.60
CA GLY A 68 20.18 3.52 4.24
C GLY A 68 19.08 4.13 3.37
N LEU A 69 18.40 3.32 2.54
CA LEU A 69 17.44 3.79 1.56
C LEU A 69 16.10 4.17 2.20
N THR A 70 15.49 5.22 1.68
CA THR A 70 14.08 5.53 1.94
C THR A 70 13.22 5.07 0.77
N TYR A 71 12.13 4.33 1.05
CA TYR A 71 11.20 3.86 0.04
C TYR A 71 9.86 4.58 0.10
N LEU A 72 9.33 4.97 -1.07
CA LEU A 72 7.90 5.15 -1.27
C LEU A 72 7.35 3.89 -1.95
N PHE A 73 6.70 3.03 -1.19
CA PHE A 73 6.21 1.74 -1.68
C PHE A 73 4.71 1.81 -1.99
N ILE A 74 4.34 1.65 -3.26
CA ILE A 74 2.95 1.66 -3.74
C ILE A 74 2.52 0.22 -3.99
N ALA A 75 1.46 -0.23 -3.34
CA ALA A 75 0.91 -1.57 -3.52
C ALA A 75 -0.59 -1.61 -3.19
N HIS A 76 -1.26 -2.65 -3.68
CA HIS A 76 -2.66 -2.94 -3.37
C HIS A 76 -2.81 -4.10 -2.38
N ASP A 77 -1.76 -4.86 -2.08
CA ASP A 77 -1.76 -5.92 -1.08
C ASP A 77 -1.39 -5.36 0.30
N LEU A 78 -2.40 -5.30 1.18
CA LEU A 78 -2.26 -4.78 2.53
C LEU A 78 -1.32 -5.61 3.41
N SER A 79 -1.19 -6.92 3.17
CA SER A 79 -0.28 -7.78 3.92
C SER A 79 1.17 -7.44 3.58
N VAL A 80 1.44 -7.15 2.32
CA VAL A 80 2.74 -6.68 1.85
C VAL A 80 3.07 -5.30 2.42
N VAL A 81 2.12 -4.36 2.36
CA VAL A 81 2.30 -3.01 2.93
C VAL A 81 2.62 -3.10 4.42
N LYS A 82 1.90 -3.91 5.19
CA LYS A 82 2.17 -4.13 6.61
C LYS A 82 3.59 -4.65 6.88
N TYR A 83 4.08 -5.52 5.98
CA TYR A 83 5.40 -6.14 6.15
C TYR A 83 6.57 -5.20 5.90
N ILE A 84 6.44 -4.29 4.91
CA ILE A 84 7.58 -3.49 4.43
C ILE A 84 7.57 -2.04 4.93
N SER A 85 6.40 -1.51 5.37
CA SER A 85 6.25 -0.09 5.63
C SER A 85 6.27 0.25 7.12
N ASP A 86 6.99 1.32 7.48
CA ASP A 86 6.96 1.92 8.82
C ASP A 86 5.72 2.82 8.97
N ARG A 87 5.37 3.56 7.91
CA ARG A 87 4.21 4.46 7.86
C ARG A 87 3.37 4.17 6.64
N VAL A 88 2.05 4.28 6.77
CA VAL A 88 1.10 3.94 5.71
C VAL A 88 0.18 5.10 5.40
N ILE A 89 0.05 5.39 4.11
CA ILE A 89 -0.93 6.31 3.56
C ILE A 89 -2.02 5.50 2.87
N VAL A 90 -3.28 5.71 3.25
CA VAL A 90 -4.44 5.15 2.55
C VAL A 90 -5.02 6.20 1.61
N MET A 91 -5.18 5.84 0.35
CA MET A 91 -5.74 6.71 -0.69
C MET A 91 -7.05 6.17 -1.23
N TYR A 92 -7.99 7.07 -1.52
CA TYR A 92 -9.24 6.74 -2.19
C TYR A 92 -9.56 7.80 -3.26
N LEU A 93 -9.73 7.38 -4.51
CA LEU A 93 -10.02 8.25 -5.68
C LEU A 93 -9.12 9.51 -5.72
N GLY A 94 -7.81 9.31 -5.61
CA GLY A 94 -6.82 10.37 -5.71
C GLY A 94 -6.66 11.27 -4.48
N THR A 95 -7.37 10.99 -3.37
CA THR A 95 -7.25 11.74 -2.12
C THR A 95 -6.68 10.86 -1.01
N MET A 96 -5.84 11.45 -0.17
CA MET A 96 -5.37 10.83 1.06
C MET A 96 -6.52 10.85 2.07
N VAL A 97 -6.89 9.68 2.60
CA VAL A 97 -8.00 9.54 3.56
C VAL A 97 -7.52 9.24 4.97
N GLU A 98 -6.37 8.58 5.10
CA GLU A 98 -5.77 8.27 6.39
C GLU A 98 -4.25 8.12 6.26
N PHE A 99 -3.51 8.49 7.31
CA PHE A 99 -2.05 8.37 7.38
C PHE A 99 -1.62 8.16 8.83
N ALA A 100 -0.87 7.10 9.09
CA ALA A 100 -0.35 6.78 10.42
C ALA A 100 0.87 5.85 10.34
N ASP A 101 1.47 5.58 11.49
CA ASP A 101 2.40 4.48 11.64
C ASP A 101 1.70 3.16 11.32
N SER A 102 2.44 2.22 10.71
CA SER A 102 1.87 0.96 10.22
C SER A 102 1.14 0.19 11.30
N GLU A 103 1.75 -0.01 12.46
CA GLU A 103 1.12 -0.76 13.57
C GLU A 103 -0.15 -0.08 14.07
N GLU A 104 -0.11 1.27 14.22
CA GLU A 104 -1.27 2.05 14.67
C GLU A 104 -2.43 1.96 13.67
N LEU A 105 -2.16 2.14 12.38
CA LEU A 105 -3.20 2.07 11.34
C LEU A 105 -3.87 0.69 11.27
N TYR A 106 -3.10 -0.39 11.42
CA TYR A 106 -3.67 -1.75 11.41
C TYR A 106 -4.40 -2.12 12.69
N ALA A 107 -4.01 -1.55 13.84
CA ALA A 107 -4.67 -1.77 15.12
C ALA A 107 -5.93 -0.90 15.29
N HIS A 108 -5.84 0.38 14.90
CA HIS A 108 -6.86 1.40 15.15
C HIS A 108 -7.21 2.20 13.89
N PRO A 109 -7.74 1.56 12.81
CA PRO A 109 -8.14 2.28 11.60
C PRO A 109 -9.31 3.22 11.91
N LEU A 110 -9.15 4.51 11.59
CA LEU A 110 -10.13 5.55 11.89
C LEU A 110 -11.08 5.81 10.72
N HIS A 111 -10.56 5.86 9.48
CA HIS A 111 -11.39 6.13 8.32
C HIS A 111 -12.23 4.91 7.93
N PRO A 112 -13.54 5.05 7.67
CA PRO A 112 -14.40 3.93 7.29
C PRO A 112 -13.91 3.12 6.09
N TYR A 113 -13.26 3.75 5.12
CA TYR A 113 -12.67 3.03 3.99
C TYR A 113 -11.49 2.14 4.40
N THR A 114 -10.62 2.62 5.29
CA THR A 114 -9.51 1.81 5.84
C THR A 114 -10.04 0.60 6.61
N GLN A 115 -11.10 0.78 7.40
CA GLN A 115 -11.76 -0.31 8.10
C GLN A 115 -12.30 -1.37 7.12
N VAL A 116 -12.91 -0.94 6.01
CA VAL A 116 -13.38 -1.84 4.94
C VAL A 116 -12.21 -2.61 4.32
N LEU A 117 -11.13 -1.92 3.96
CA LEU A 117 -9.94 -2.54 3.38
C LEU A 117 -9.36 -3.60 4.32
N LEU A 118 -9.12 -3.25 5.59
CA LEU A 118 -8.53 -4.16 6.58
C LEU A 118 -9.47 -5.32 6.92
N SER A 119 -10.80 -5.09 6.89
CA SER A 119 -11.77 -6.18 7.07
C SER A 119 -11.72 -7.22 5.97
N SER A 120 -11.19 -6.86 4.80
CA SER A 120 -11.12 -7.73 3.61
C SER A 120 -9.84 -8.59 3.56
N ILE A 121 -8.85 -8.32 4.43
CA ILE A 121 -7.61 -9.11 4.49
C ILE A 121 -7.96 -10.55 4.88
N PRO A 122 -7.58 -11.57 4.08
CA PRO A 122 -7.78 -12.97 4.44
C PRO A 122 -7.03 -13.32 5.72
N VAL A 123 -7.68 -14.03 6.62
CA VAL A 123 -7.05 -14.58 7.82
C VAL A 123 -6.78 -16.05 7.60
N ALA A 124 -5.54 -16.49 7.83
CA ALA A 124 -5.15 -17.89 7.61
C ALA A 124 -5.77 -18.87 8.64
N ASP A 125 -6.17 -18.37 9.84
CA ASP A 125 -6.80 -19.21 10.86
C ASP A 125 -8.32 -19.35 10.61
N PRO A 126 -8.85 -20.54 10.35
CA PRO A 126 -10.26 -20.78 10.11
C PRO A 126 -11.16 -20.41 11.33
N ARG A 127 -10.63 -20.39 12.55
CA ARG A 127 -11.37 -20.00 13.76
C ARG A 127 -11.64 -18.52 13.75
N LEU A 128 -10.62 -17.72 13.44
CA LEU A 128 -10.73 -16.26 13.37
C LEU A 128 -11.57 -15.80 12.16
N VAL A 129 -11.60 -16.57 11.06
CA VAL A 129 -12.47 -16.26 9.90
C VAL A 129 -13.95 -16.26 10.29
N ARG A 130 -14.40 -17.14 11.19
CA ARG A 130 -15.81 -17.21 11.64
C ARG A 130 -16.20 -16.02 12.51
N GLU A 131 -15.25 -15.41 13.21
CA GLU A 131 -15.48 -14.26 14.10
C GLU A 131 -15.34 -12.93 13.37
N LYS A 132 -14.52 -12.89 12.32
CA LYS A 132 -14.24 -11.67 11.53
C LYS A 132 -15.45 -11.31 10.66
N LYS A 133 -16.20 -10.28 11.06
CA LYS A 133 -17.27 -9.71 10.24
C LYS A 133 -16.67 -8.83 9.14
N ARG A 134 -16.80 -9.27 7.88
CA ARG A 134 -16.45 -8.44 6.72
C ARG A 134 -17.42 -7.25 6.64
N ILE A 135 -16.89 -6.05 6.54
CA ILE A 135 -17.69 -4.84 6.36
C ILE A 135 -18.12 -4.77 4.89
N MET A 136 -19.43 -4.91 4.66
CA MET A 136 -19.99 -4.83 3.31
C MET A 136 -20.27 -3.38 2.96
N VAL A 137 -19.74 -2.95 1.84
CA VAL A 137 -19.96 -1.61 1.28
C VAL A 137 -20.97 -1.71 0.14
N LYS A 138 -21.96 -0.85 0.12
CA LYS A 138 -22.98 -0.78 -0.94
C LYS A 138 -22.56 0.22 -2.02
N GLY A 139 -23.08 0.04 -3.22
CA GLY A 139 -22.87 0.95 -4.35
C GLY A 139 -21.60 0.66 -5.16
N GLU A 140 -21.54 1.29 -6.32
CA GLU A 140 -20.41 1.21 -7.25
C GLU A 140 -19.32 2.22 -6.89
N ILE A 141 -18.12 2.01 -7.43
CA ILE A 141 -17.03 2.98 -7.28
C ILE A 141 -17.35 4.18 -8.18
N PRO A 142 -17.45 5.41 -7.63
CA PRO A 142 -17.70 6.60 -8.43
C PRO A 142 -16.59 6.85 -9.45
N SER A 143 -16.94 7.53 -10.55
CA SER A 143 -15.95 7.93 -11.55
C SER A 143 -14.89 8.86 -10.93
N PRO A 144 -13.60 8.63 -11.21
CA PRO A 144 -12.54 9.55 -10.79
C PRO A 144 -12.49 10.82 -11.66
N ILE A 145 -13.27 10.89 -12.74
CA ILE A 145 -13.30 12.03 -13.67
C ILE A 145 -14.18 13.13 -13.09
N ASN A 146 -13.63 14.33 -12.93
CA ASN A 146 -14.31 15.50 -12.37
C ASN A 146 -15.08 15.19 -11.07
N PRO A 147 -14.39 14.69 -10.05
CA PRO A 147 -15.03 14.30 -8.82
C PRO A 147 -15.57 15.54 -8.09
N LYS A 148 -16.72 15.42 -7.45
CA LYS A 148 -17.36 16.49 -6.66
C LYS A 148 -16.48 16.91 -5.49
N ASP A 149 -16.57 18.18 -5.06
CA ASP A 149 -15.85 18.68 -3.88
C ASP A 149 -16.52 18.25 -2.56
N CYS A 150 -16.60 16.94 -2.36
CA CYS A 150 -17.18 16.30 -1.20
C CYS A 150 -16.32 15.09 -0.80
N CYS A 151 -16.63 14.47 0.35
CA CYS A 151 -15.95 13.24 0.75
C CYS A 151 -16.06 12.19 -0.35
N ARG A 152 -14.93 11.76 -0.90
CA ARG A 152 -14.86 10.81 -2.03
C ARG A 152 -15.53 9.47 -1.72
N PHE A 153 -15.53 9.08 -0.44
CA PHE A 153 -16.13 7.82 0.01
C PHE A 153 -17.61 7.96 0.42
N ALA A 154 -18.18 9.17 0.44
CA ALA A 154 -19.52 9.43 0.97
C ALA A 154 -20.63 8.54 0.37
N GLU A 155 -20.58 8.25 -0.94
CA GLU A 155 -21.61 7.43 -1.61
C GLU A 155 -21.59 5.95 -1.16
N ARG A 156 -20.47 5.50 -0.64
CA ARG A 156 -20.25 4.11 -0.20
C ARG A 156 -20.08 3.97 1.31
N CYS A 157 -19.95 5.08 2.01
CA CYS A 157 -19.74 5.09 3.47
C CYS A 157 -21.05 4.79 4.21
N PRO A 158 -21.09 3.76 5.08
CA PRO A 158 -22.30 3.46 5.85
C PRO A 158 -22.64 4.53 6.89
N TYR A 159 -21.69 5.43 7.20
CA TYR A 159 -21.83 6.49 8.20
C TYR A 159 -21.95 7.90 7.55
N ALA A 160 -22.13 7.99 6.24
CA ALA A 160 -22.13 9.27 5.53
C ALA A 160 -23.28 10.17 6.01
N THR A 161 -22.95 11.41 6.35
CA THR A 161 -23.86 12.50 6.70
C THR A 161 -24.06 13.46 5.51
N GLU A 162 -24.94 14.46 5.67
CA GLU A 162 -25.09 15.52 4.68
C GLU A 162 -23.81 16.33 4.51
N GLU A 163 -23.08 16.59 5.60
CA GLU A 163 -21.78 17.26 5.56
C GLU A 163 -20.77 16.52 4.67
N CYS A 164 -20.74 15.17 4.77
CA CYS A 164 -19.88 14.35 3.91
C CYS A 164 -20.19 14.50 2.42
N ARG A 165 -21.43 14.83 2.06
CA ARG A 165 -21.87 15.06 0.69
C ARG A 165 -21.70 16.49 0.23
N ALA A 166 -21.55 17.42 1.16
CA ALA A 166 -21.45 18.86 0.89
C ALA A 166 -19.99 19.36 0.79
N LYS A 167 -19.08 18.78 1.59
CA LYS A 167 -17.71 19.29 1.72
C LYS A 167 -16.68 18.16 1.74
N LEU A 168 -15.50 18.42 1.16
CA LEU A 168 -14.34 17.55 1.27
C LEU A 168 -13.75 17.66 2.69
N PRO A 169 -13.54 16.54 3.42
CA PRO A 169 -12.90 16.58 4.73
C PRO A 169 -11.42 16.93 4.58
N GLU A 170 -10.93 17.76 5.49
CA GLU A 170 -9.50 18.07 5.60
C GLU A 170 -8.77 16.94 6.32
N LEU A 171 -7.55 16.64 5.87
CA LEU A 171 -6.66 15.73 6.58
C LEU A 171 -6.16 16.42 7.85
N ARG A 172 -6.50 15.90 9.02
CA ARG A 172 -6.12 16.47 10.31
C ARG A 172 -5.56 15.42 11.24
N GLU A 173 -4.67 15.81 12.11
CA GLU A 173 -4.14 14.96 13.17
C GLU A 173 -5.21 14.78 14.25
N VAL A 174 -5.53 13.53 14.57
CA VAL A 174 -6.53 13.16 15.58
C VAL A 174 -5.87 12.65 16.86
N THR A 175 -4.83 11.85 16.69
CA THR A 175 -3.93 11.44 17.74
C THR A 175 -2.48 11.66 17.25
N PRO A 176 -1.49 11.78 18.13
CA PRO A 176 -0.11 12.03 17.72
C PRO A 176 0.36 11.08 16.62
N GLY A 177 0.73 11.61 15.46
CA GLY A 177 1.18 10.86 14.29
C GLY A 177 0.08 10.17 13.47
N HIS A 178 -1.21 10.26 13.86
CA HIS A 178 -2.33 9.66 13.15
C HIS A 178 -3.26 10.72 12.55
N PHE A 179 -3.30 10.79 11.24
CA PHE A 179 -4.06 11.78 10.48
C PHE A 179 -5.21 11.12 9.74
N VAL A 180 -6.37 11.76 9.74
CA VAL A 180 -7.56 11.26 9.03
C VAL A 180 -8.34 12.39 8.37
N ALA A 181 -8.84 12.14 7.15
CA ALA A 181 -9.74 13.02 6.42
C ALA A 181 -11.19 12.48 6.53
N CYS A 182 -11.82 12.68 7.69
CA CYS A 182 -13.18 12.22 7.95
C CYS A 182 -13.93 13.19 8.85
N HIS A 183 -15.18 13.55 8.48
CA HIS A 183 -16.06 14.41 9.31
C HIS A 183 -16.57 13.70 10.57
N MET A 184 -16.64 12.36 10.56
CA MET A 184 -17.17 11.56 11.67
C MET A 184 -16.15 11.28 12.77
N VAL A 185 -14.88 11.40 12.49
CA VAL A 185 -13.80 11.24 13.49
C VAL A 185 -13.55 12.60 14.12
N LYS A 186 -13.55 12.66 15.43
CA LYS A 186 -13.34 13.91 16.21
C LYS A 186 -11.98 13.93 16.86
#